data_b553c53f9227e28d38344c1c8d4def30
#
_entry.id   b553c53f9227e28d38344c1c8d4def30
#
_cell.length_a   1.000
_cell.length_b   1.000
_cell.length_c   1.000
_cell.angle_alpha   90.00
_cell.angle_beta   90.00
_cell.angle_gamma   90.00
#
_symmetry.space_group_name_H-M   'P 1'
#
loop_
_entity.id
_entity.type
_entity.pdbx_description
1 polymer ?
#
loop_
_entity_poly.entity_id
_entity_poly.type
_entity_poly.pdbx_seq_one_letter_code
_entity_poly.pdbx_strand_id
1 'polypeptide(L)'
;MGSVLAQVRNVLVDMDGVLYRGLTALPGAAEFIAFLQERGLGYLLVTNNSTLTPEQFSTRLARMGMSVDPEHIYPSSVATANYLAAHAPRGTRVFVVGEQALVDALQARGFVMGGRESQYVVAGWDKTLTYDKLVTATLAIRD
;
A
#
# COMPACT_ATOMS: atom_id res chain seq x y z
N MET A 1 23.41 -4.38 31.41
CA MET A 1 22.39 -3.55 30.71
C MET A 1 21.98 -4.32 29.44
N GLY A 2 20.77 -4.86 29.40
CA GLY A 2 20.27 -5.53 28.20
C GLY A 2 20.14 -4.51 27.04
N SER A 3 20.57 -4.90 25.85
CA SER A 3 20.42 -4.06 24.65
C SER A 3 18.95 -3.72 24.45
N VAL A 4 18.62 -2.47 24.13
CA VAL A 4 17.24 -2.02 23.78
C VAL A 4 16.68 -2.91 22.66
N LEU A 5 17.51 -3.36 21.74
CA LEU A 5 17.13 -4.27 20.65
C LEU A 5 16.62 -5.64 21.15
N ALA A 6 17.06 -6.11 22.33
CA ALA A 6 16.58 -7.37 22.91
C ALA A 6 15.10 -7.31 23.35
N GLN A 7 14.51 -6.13 23.42
CA GLN A 7 13.10 -5.90 23.80
C GLN A 7 12.18 -5.72 22.60
N VAL A 8 12.72 -5.61 21.39
CA VAL A 8 11.92 -5.46 20.15
C VAL A 8 11.11 -6.73 19.92
N ARG A 9 9.82 -6.58 19.71
CA ARG A 9 8.88 -7.66 19.39
C ARG A 9 8.26 -7.52 17.99
N ASN A 10 8.16 -6.28 17.50
CA ASN A 10 7.55 -5.97 16.22
C ASN A 10 8.42 -4.96 15.48
N VAL A 11 8.47 -5.08 14.16
CA VAL A 11 9.27 -4.22 13.28
C VAL A 11 8.39 -3.72 12.13
N LEU A 12 8.42 -2.42 11.87
CA LEU A 12 7.89 -1.84 10.63
C LEU A 12 9.07 -1.62 9.69
N VAL A 13 8.96 -2.14 8.47
CA VAL A 13 10.04 -2.12 7.48
C VAL A 13 9.54 -1.40 6.23
N ASP A 14 10.21 -0.33 5.84
CA ASP A 14 9.99 0.28 4.52
C ASP A 14 10.54 -0.65 3.42
N MET A 15 9.99 -0.55 2.22
CA MET A 15 10.31 -1.48 1.14
C MET A 15 11.24 -0.85 0.09
N ASP A 16 10.82 0.26 -0.53
CA ASP A 16 11.57 0.90 -1.60
C ASP A 16 12.81 1.63 -1.05
N GLY A 17 14.00 1.20 -1.48
CA GLY A 17 15.28 1.73 -1.00
C GLY A 17 15.79 1.08 0.29
N VAL A 18 15.02 0.20 0.93
CA VAL A 18 15.38 -0.55 2.14
C VAL A 18 15.53 -2.03 1.84
N LEU A 19 14.55 -2.65 1.21
CA LEU A 19 14.59 -4.06 0.82
C LEU A 19 15.05 -4.25 -0.63
N TYR A 20 14.70 -3.31 -1.50
CA TYR A 20 15.06 -3.36 -2.93
C TYR A 20 15.15 -1.96 -3.54
N ARG A 21 15.78 -1.88 -4.72
CA ARG A 21 15.69 -0.73 -5.63
C ARG A 21 15.23 -1.21 -7.01
N GLY A 22 14.11 -0.67 -7.47
CA GLY A 22 13.49 -1.14 -8.71
C GLY A 22 13.11 -2.62 -8.63
N LEU A 23 13.80 -3.49 -9.33
CA LEU A 23 13.57 -4.94 -9.34
C LEU A 23 14.73 -5.73 -8.73
N THR A 24 15.67 -5.06 -8.05
CA THR A 24 16.86 -5.68 -7.49
C THR A 24 16.83 -5.61 -5.97
N ALA A 25 16.92 -6.77 -5.30
CA ALA A 25 17.06 -6.84 -3.85
C ALA A 25 18.35 -6.15 -3.39
N LEU A 26 18.29 -5.47 -2.26
CA LEU A 26 19.48 -4.96 -1.60
C LEU A 26 20.21 -6.09 -0.87
N PRO A 27 21.56 -6.01 -0.76
CA PRO A 27 22.33 -6.99 -0.01
C PRO A 27 21.83 -7.12 1.44
N GLY A 28 21.60 -8.35 1.90
CA GLY A 28 21.12 -8.63 3.25
C GLY A 28 19.59 -8.55 3.42
N ALA A 29 18.83 -8.10 2.42
CA ALA A 29 17.38 -7.95 2.57
C ALA A 29 16.66 -9.30 2.74
N ALA A 30 17.04 -10.30 1.95
CA ALA A 30 16.43 -11.63 2.04
C ALA A 30 16.78 -12.30 3.37
N GLU A 31 18.04 -12.20 3.81
CA GLU A 31 18.52 -12.71 5.08
C GLU A 31 17.84 -12.01 6.26
N PHE A 32 17.56 -10.72 6.14
CA PHE A 32 16.85 -9.97 7.18
C PHE A 32 15.40 -10.44 7.31
N ILE A 33 14.68 -10.65 6.21
CA ILE A 33 13.31 -11.19 6.24
C ILE A 33 13.32 -12.60 6.86
N ALA A 34 14.22 -13.47 6.42
CA ALA A 34 14.38 -14.82 7.00
C ALA A 34 14.66 -14.75 8.52
N PHE A 35 15.54 -13.86 8.95
CA PHE A 35 15.84 -13.65 10.37
C PHE A 35 14.60 -13.26 11.19
N LEU A 36 13.74 -12.35 10.68
CA LEU A 36 12.51 -11.96 11.37
C LEU A 36 11.57 -13.15 11.55
N GLN A 37 11.42 -13.95 10.49
CA GLN A 37 10.57 -15.16 10.47
C GLN A 37 11.10 -16.24 11.42
N GLU A 38 12.37 -16.56 11.34
CA GLU A 38 13.02 -17.58 12.20
C GLU A 38 12.97 -17.22 13.70
N ARG A 39 13.03 -15.92 14.02
CA ARG A 39 12.94 -15.43 15.40
C ARG A 39 11.52 -15.25 15.90
N GLY A 40 10.51 -15.47 15.06
CA GLY A 40 9.11 -15.23 15.39
C GLY A 40 8.82 -13.78 15.78
N LEU A 41 9.56 -12.82 15.22
CA LEU A 41 9.31 -11.40 15.41
C LEU A 41 8.14 -10.98 14.55
N GLY A 42 7.19 -10.24 15.13
CA GLY A 42 6.14 -9.60 14.35
C GLY A 42 6.74 -8.57 13.39
N TYR A 43 6.31 -8.57 12.13
CA TYR A 43 6.75 -7.55 11.19
C TYR A 43 5.65 -7.16 10.22
N LEU A 44 5.75 -5.94 9.71
CA LEU A 44 4.89 -5.42 8.65
C LEU A 44 5.74 -4.62 7.67
N LEU A 45 5.67 -5.00 6.41
CA LEU A 45 6.30 -4.27 5.33
C LEU A 45 5.35 -3.12 4.92
N VAL A 46 5.82 -1.91 5.06
CA VAL A 46 5.05 -0.70 4.73
C VAL A 46 5.63 -0.03 3.50
N THR A 47 4.78 0.53 2.65
CA THR A 47 5.24 1.29 1.48
C THR A 47 4.26 2.40 1.13
N ASN A 48 4.78 3.55 0.73
CA ASN A 48 4.01 4.63 0.16
C ASN A 48 3.58 4.38 -1.30
N ASN A 49 4.01 3.28 -1.89
CA ASN A 49 3.64 2.89 -3.25
C ASN A 49 2.23 2.29 -3.26
N SER A 50 1.30 2.95 -3.96
CA SER A 50 -0.11 2.53 -4.11
C SER A 50 -0.40 1.73 -5.38
N THR A 51 0.62 1.39 -6.17
CA THR A 51 0.42 0.87 -7.54
C THR A 51 0.21 -0.63 -7.62
N LEU A 52 0.49 -1.37 -6.54
CA LEU A 52 0.35 -2.83 -6.48
C LEU A 52 -0.48 -3.24 -5.26
N THR A 53 -1.16 -4.40 -5.40
CA THR A 53 -1.83 -5.03 -4.26
C THR A 53 -0.83 -5.76 -3.35
N PRO A 54 -1.19 -6.13 -2.10
CA PRO A 54 -0.34 -6.94 -1.24
C PRO A 54 0.13 -8.25 -1.90
N GLU A 55 -0.73 -8.92 -2.67
CA GLU A 55 -0.44 -10.17 -3.38
C GLU A 55 0.58 -9.95 -4.50
N GLN A 56 0.44 -8.82 -5.23
CA GLN A 56 1.39 -8.44 -6.27
C GLN A 56 2.76 -8.08 -5.69
N PHE A 57 2.80 -7.40 -4.54
CA PHE A 57 4.04 -7.14 -3.81
C PHE A 57 4.67 -8.44 -3.31
N SER A 58 3.89 -9.35 -2.72
CA SER A 58 4.36 -10.68 -2.29
C SER A 58 5.02 -11.44 -3.45
N THR A 59 4.34 -11.50 -4.60
CA THR A 59 4.88 -12.12 -5.81
C THR A 59 6.18 -11.45 -6.27
N ARG A 60 6.25 -10.12 -6.21
CA ARG A 60 7.44 -9.35 -6.57
C ARG A 60 8.60 -9.63 -5.62
N LEU A 61 8.36 -9.67 -4.31
CA LEU A 61 9.37 -9.97 -3.30
C LEU A 61 9.89 -11.41 -3.44
N ALA A 62 9.02 -12.38 -3.72
CA ALA A 62 9.40 -13.77 -3.95
C ALA A 62 10.39 -13.92 -5.11
N ARG A 63 10.22 -13.14 -6.21
CA ARG A 63 11.17 -13.11 -7.34
C ARG A 63 12.54 -12.55 -6.97
N MET A 64 12.62 -11.84 -5.86
CA MET A 64 13.86 -11.27 -5.30
C MET A 64 14.39 -12.10 -4.11
N GLY A 65 13.87 -13.34 -3.91
CA GLY A 65 14.33 -14.25 -2.87
C GLY A 65 13.72 -14.00 -1.48
N MET A 66 12.73 -13.11 -1.37
CA MET A 66 12.04 -12.79 -0.11
C MET A 66 10.63 -13.38 -0.13
N SER A 67 10.40 -14.49 0.59
CA SER A 67 9.06 -15.09 0.76
C SER A 67 8.33 -14.36 1.88
N VAL A 68 7.31 -13.57 1.52
CA VAL A 68 6.50 -12.76 2.45
C VAL A 68 5.04 -12.94 2.11
N ASP A 69 4.23 -13.31 3.10
CA ASP A 69 2.79 -13.44 2.91
C ASP A 69 2.12 -12.05 2.73
N PRO A 70 1.08 -11.93 1.89
CA PRO A 70 0.40 -10.67 1.63
C PRO A 70 -0.11 -9.96 2.89
N GLU A 71 -0.46 -10.69 3.95
CA GLU A 71 -0.92 -10.14 5.22
C GLU A 71 0.16 -9.33 5.97
N HIS A 72 1.44 -9.56 5.67
CA HIS A 72 2.58 -8.80 6.18
C HIS A 72 2.95 -7.60 5.30
N ILE A 73 2.12 -7.23 4.31
CA ILE A 73 2.40 -6.14 3.38
C ILE A 73 1.29 -5.10 3.44
N TYR A 74 1.66 -3.86 3.76
CA TYR A 74 0.71 -2.78 3.98
C TYR A 74 1.03 -1.56 3.10
N PRO A 75 0.56 -1.54 1.84
CA PRO A 75 0.76 -0.43 0.93
C PRO A 75 -0.18 0.74 1.27
N SER A 76 0.18 1.94 0.81
CA SER A 76 -0.62 3.14 1.00
C SER A 76 -2.05 3.04 0.45
N SER A 77 -2.29 2.23 -0.59
CA SER A 77 -3.63 1.95 -1.11
C SER A 77 -4.54 1.31 -0.04
N VAL A 78 -4.03 0.30 0.67
CA VAL A 78 -4.77 -0.38 1.77
C VAL A 78 -4.94 0.57 2.96
N ALA A 79 -3.89 1.31 3.31
CA ALA A 79 -3.95 2.30 4.40
C ALA A 79 -5.03 3.36 4.13
N THR A 80 -5.07 3.91 2.91
CA THR A 80 -6.05 4.91 2.49
C THR A 80 -7.47 4.35 2.53
N ALA A 81 -7.67 3.13 1.99
CA ALA A 81 -8.98 2.49 2.00
C ALA A 81 -9.49 2.22 3.43
N ASN A 82 -8.62 1.77 4.33
CA ASN A 82 -8.95 1.56 5.74
C ASN A 82 -9.27 2.88 6.45
N TYR A 83 -8.46 3.92 6.21
CA TYR A 83 -8.71 5.24 6.78
C TYR A 83 -10.07 5.78 6.33
N LEU A 84 -10.35 5.73 5.03
CA LEU A 84 -11.62 6.24 4.50
C LEU A 84 -12.81 5.44 5.03
N ALA A 85 -12.69 4.11 5.16
CA ALA A 85 -13.75 3.26 5.71
C ALA A 85 -14.08 3.55 7.18
N ALA A 86 -13.15 4.14 7.93
CA ALA A 86 -13.41 4.61 9.30
C ALA A 86 -14.13 5.98 9.35
N HIS A 87 -14.19 6.71 8.22
CA HIS A 87 -14.72 8.08 8.17
C HIS A 87 -15.93 8.24 7.24
N ALA A 88 -16.22 7.25 6.38
CA ALA A 88 -17.30 7.31 5.42
C ALA A 88 -18.06 5.97 5.34
N PRO A 89 -19.39 5.98 5.18
CA PRO A 89 -20.19 4.76 5.13
C PRO A 89 -19.91 3.98 3.83
N ARG A 90 -20.21 2.67 3.86
CA ARG A 90 -20.22 1.83 2.67
C ARG A 90 -21.19 2.40 1.63
N GLY A 91 -20.85 2.29 0.36
CA GLY A 91 -21.62 2.86 -0.75
C GLY A 91 -21.28 4.31 -1.07
N THR A 92 -20.43 4.97 -0.26
CA THR A 92 -19.93 6.31 -0.58
C THR A 92 -19.21 6.31 -1.92
N ARG A 93 -19.52 7.31 -2.76
CA ARG A 93 -18.89 7.46 -4.08
C ARG A 93 -17.55 8.16 -3.94
N VAL A 94 -16.54 7.57 -4.58
CA VAL A 94 -15.17 8.09 -4.61
C VAL A 94 -14.68 8.20 -6.06
N PHE A 95 -14.01 9.30 -6.39
CA PHE A 95 -13.27 9.43 -7.64
C PHE A 95 -11.77 9.15 -7.37
N VAL A 96 -11.16 8.29 -8.20
CA VAL A 96 -9.79 7.86 -7.99
C VAL A 96 -8.89 8.40 -9.10
N VAL A 97 -7.84 9.11 -8.70
CA VAL A 97 -6.67 9.40 -9.52
C VAL A 97 -5.56 8.48 -9.05
N GLY A 98 -5.37 7.33 -9.71
CA GLY A 98 -4.44 6.30 -9.27
C GLY A 98 -4.54 5.02 -10.09
N GLU A 99 -3.71 4.06 -9.74
CA GLU A 99 -3.66 2.74 -10.37
C GLU A 99 -4.77 1.81 -9.84
N GLN A 100 -4.99 0.70 -10.56
CA GLN A 100 -6.05 -0.28 -10.25
C GLN A 100 -5.99 -0.81 -8.81
N ALA A 101 -4.81 -1.03 -8.26
CA ALA A 101 -4.66 -1.51 -6.88
C ALA A 101 -5.28 -0.58 -5.82
N LEU A 102 -5.29 0.73 -6.07
CA LEU A 102 -5.98 1.70 -5.20
C LEU A 102 -7.50 1.59 -5.35
N VAL A 103 -7.98 1.42 -6.58
CA VAL A 103 -9.41 1.18 -6.87
C VAL A 103 -9.88 -0.10 -6.18
N ASP A 104 -9.14 -1.20 -6.34
CA ASP A 104 -9.47 -2.51 -5.76
C ASP A 104 -9.53 -2.43 -4.21
N ALA A 105 -8.57 -1.74 -3.59
CA ALA A 105 -8.55 -1.56 -2.14
C ALA A 105 -9.78 -0.80 -1.62
N LEU A 106 -10.20 0.25 -2.33
CA LEU A 106 -11.40 1.04 -1.99
C LEU A 106 -12.68 0.23 -2.21
N GLN A 107 -12.79 -0.48 -3.33
CA GLN A 107 -13.94 -1.34 -3.63
C GLN A 107 -14.08 -2.47 -2.60
N ALA A 108 -12.97 -3.08 -2.16
CA ALA A 108 -12.97 -4.11 -1.11
C ALA A 108 -13.53 -3.58 0.23
N ARG A 109 -13.44 -2.27 0.49
CA ARG A 109 -14.04 -1.61 1.66
C ARG A 109 -15.49 -1.13 1.42
N GLY A 110 -16.03 -1.37 0.22
CA GLY A 110 -17.41 -1.08 -0.14
C GLY A 110 -17.64 0.32 -0.69
N PHE A 111 -16.60 1.00 -1.14
CA PHE A 111 -16.74 2.26 -1.87
C PHE A 111 -17.16 2.00 -3.32
N VAL A 112 -17.90 2.94 -3.88
CA VAL A 112 -18.38 2.90 -5.26
C VAL A 112 -17.58 3.91 -6.07
N MET A 113 -17.06 3.48 -7.22
CA MET A 113 -16.37 4.41 -8.12
C MET A 113 -17.36 5.38 -8.74
N GLY A 114 -17.03 6.66 -8.69
CA GLY A 114 -17.86 7.75 -9.19
C GLY A 114 -17.10 8.65 -10.15
N GLY A 115 -17.76 9.74 -10.55
CA GLY A 115 -17.22 10.80 -11.36
C GLY A 115 -17.20 12.12 -10.58
N ARG A 116 -17.67 13.19 -11.25
CA ARG A 116 -17.77 14.53 -10.68
C ARG A 116 -18.65 14.63 -9.42
N GLU A 117 -19.66 13.74 -9.32
CA GLU A 117 -20.58 13.66 -8.19
C GLU A 117 -20.01 12.92 -6.96
N SER A 118 -18.73 12.60 -6.95
CA SER A 118 -18.09 11.88 -5.86
C SER A 118 -17.92 12.74 -4.62
N GLN A 119 -18.16 12.15 -3.45
CA GLN A 119 -18.00 12.80 -2.14
C GLN A 119 -16.54 12.91 -1.69
N TYR A 120 -15.69 12.07 -2.26
CA TYR A 120 -14.25 12.08 -2.01
C TYR A 120 -13.47 11.92 -3.31
N VAL A 121 -12.35 12.60 -3.39
CA VAL A 121 -11.32 12.38 -4.39
C VAL A 121 -10.12 11.74 -3.70
N VAL A 122 -9.72 10.57 -4.18
CA VAL A 122 -8.57 9.83 -3.65
C VAL A 122 -7.48 9.83 -4.70
N ALA A 123 -6.33 10.42 -4.36
CA ALA A 123 -5.19 10.51 -5.25
C ALA A 123 -4.03 9.63 -4.78
N GLY A 124 -3.46 8.86 -5.69
CA GLY A 124 -2.26 8.07 -5.52
C GLY A 124 -1.34 8.23 -6.72
N TRP A 125 -0.32 7.38 -6.82
CA TRP A 125 0.51 7.35 -8.02
C TRP A 125 -0.31 6.81 -9.21
N ASP A 126 -0.39 7.58 -10.28
CA ASP A 126 -1.10 7.24 -11.51
C ASP A 126 -0.17 7.37 -12.71
N LYS A 127 0.26 6.25 -13.29
CA LYS A 127 1.11 6.20 -14.48
C LYS A 127 0.34 6.53 -15.77
N THR A 128 -0.99 6.50 -15.69
CA THR A 128 -1.91 6.77 -16.80
C THR A 128 -2.71 8.05 -16.57
N LEU A 129 -2.12 9.00 -15.85
CA LEU A 129 -2.75 10.29 -15.55
C LEU A 129 -3.12 11.02 -16.85
N THR A 130 -4.38 11.45 -16.93
CA THR A 130 -4.89 12.22 -18.06
C THR A 130 -5.40 13.58 -17.60
N TYR A 131 -5.49 14.52 -18.54
CA TYR A 131 -6.12 15.82 -18.28
C TYR A 131 -7.56 15.67 -17.79
N ASP A 132 -8.33 14.73 -18.36
CA ASP A 132 -9.73 14.48 -17.98
C ASP A 132 -9.85 13.98 -16.53
N LYS A 133 -8.92 13.13 -16.07
CA LYS A 133 -8.87 12.75 -14.66
C LYS A 133 -8.67 13.96 -13.75
N LEU A 134 -7.78 14.88 -14.12
CA LEU A 134 -7.53 16.11 -13.35
C LEU A 134 -8.74 17.04 -13.36
N VAL A 135 -9.39 17.22 -14.50
CA VAL A 135 -10.61 18.02 -14.62
C VAL A 135 -11.70 17.44 -13.73
N THR A 136 -11.96 16.14 -13.83
CA THR A 136 -13.00 15.47 -13.03
C THR A 136 -12.71 15.59 -11.53
N ALA A 137 -11.48 15.34 -11.11
CA ALA A 137 -11.07 15.48 -9.72
C ALA A 137 -11.24 16.91 -9.20
N THR A 138 -10.81 17.90 -9.99
CA THR A 138 -10.92 19.32 -9.62
C THR A 138 -12.37 19.75 -9.47
N LEU A 139 -13.23 19.33 -10.40
CA LEU A 139 -14.65 19.65 -10.35
C LEU A 139 -15.36 18.99 -9.16
N ALA A 140 -15.03 17.72 -8.88
CA ALA A 140 -15.59 17.00 -7.72
C ALA A 140 -15.18 17.60 -6.36
N ILE A 141 -14.01 18.25 -6.28
CA ILE A 141 -13.58 18.95 -5.06
C ILE A 141 -14.26 20.31 -4.90
N ARG A 142 -14.56 20.97 -6.02
CA ARG A 142 -15.03 22.35 -6.05
C ARG A 142 -16.54 22.51 -5.88
N ASP A 143 -17.31 21.53 -6.28
CA ASP A 143 -18.78 21.49 -6.23
C ASP A 143 -19.27 20.86 -4.91
#